data_8f242afc7d6c85c63da998ceb962e102
#
_entry.id   8f242afc7d6c85c63da998ceb962e102
#
_cell.length_a   1.000
_cell.length_b   1.000
_cell.length_c   1.000
_cell.angle_alpha   90.00
_cell.angle_beta   90.00
_cell.angle_gamma   90.00
#
_symmetry.space_group_name_H-M   'P 1'
#
loop_
_entity.id
_entity.type
_entity.pdbx_description
1 polymer ?
#
loop_
_entity_poly.entity_id
_entity_poly.type
_entity_poly.pdbx_seq_one_letter_code
_entity_poly.pdbx_strand_id
1 'polypeptide(L)'
;FKEMIKVSGYSVFPEEVETILIKHPAVAQAAVIGVPDAEKGEVVRAFIVQKPGQEVEAAALVAWCRENMAPYKAPREVRFIAQLPATGAGKVLRRMLKDE
;
A
#
# COMPACT_ATOMS: atom_id res chain seq x y z
N PHE A 1 -12.13 3.12 -15.73
CA PHE A 1 -11.69 3.87 -14.55
C PHE A 1 -10.61 3.16 -13.80
N LYS A 2 -9.58 3.89 -13.47
CA LYS A 2 -8.58 3.41 -12.53
C LYS A 2 -8.80 4.12 -11.19
N GLU A 3 -8.66 3.39 -10.10
CA GLU A 3 -8.66 4.01 -8.79
C GLU A 3 -7.44 4.90 -8.67
N MET A 4 -7.59 5.98 -7.94
CA MET A 4 -6.53 6.96 -7.82
C MET A 4 -6.52 7.54 -6.41
N ILE A 5 -5.33 7.70 -5.88
CA ILE A 5 -5.11 8.33 -4.58
C ILE A 5 -4.51 9.70 -4.85
N LYS A 6 -5.10 10.74 -4.29
CA LYS A 6 -4.59 12.11 -4.46
C LYS A 6 -3.75 12.51 -3.27
N VAL A 7 -2.44 12.57 -3.48
CA VAL A 7 -1.49 12.97 -2.44
C VAL A 7 -0.93 14.34 -2.80
N SER A 8 -1.33 15.37 -2.09
CA SER A 8 -0.89 16.75 -2.35
C SER A 8 -1.06 17.16 -3.81
N GLY A 9 -2.17 16.72 -4.44
CA GLY A 9 -2.45 17.01 -5.84
C GLY A 9 -1.84 16.04 -6.83
N TYR A 10 -0.91 15.17 -6.40
CA TYR A 10 -0.36 14.15 -7.26
C TYR A 10 -1.26 12.93 -7.31
N SER A 11 -1.37 12.34 -8.49
CA SER A 11 -2.17 11.14 -8.68
C SER A 11 -1.31 9.90 -8.46
N VAL A 12 -1.73 9.04 -7.53
CA VAL A 12 -1.05 7.79 -7.24
C VAL A 12 -2.01 6.65 -7.53
N PHE A 13 -1.57 5.70 -8.35
CA PHE A 13 -2.39 4.55 -8.69
C PHE A 13 -2.01 3.36 -7.80
N PRO A 14 -2.97 2.80 -7.05
CA PRO A 14 -2.68 1.70 -6.12
C PRO A 14 -1.91 0.54 -6.75
N GLU A 15 -2.27 0.15 -7.98
CA GLU A 15 -1.61 -0.97 -8.66
C GLU A 15 -0.13 -0.72 -8.90
N GLU A 16 0.24 0.52 -9.17
CA GLU A 16 1.62 0.91 -9.40
C GLU A 16 2.46 0.68 -8.15
N VAL A 17 1.92 1.10 -7.01
CA VAL A 17 2.60 0.93 -5.73
C VAL A 17 2.66 -0.54 -5.33
N GLU A 18 1.57 -1.26 -5.53
CA GLU A 18 1.51 -2.70 -5.24
C GLU A 18 2.56 -3.47 -6.04
N THR A 19 2.73 -3.12 -7.31
CA THR A 19 3.69 -3.78 -8.19
C THR A 19 5.12 -3.62 -7.67
N ILE A 20 5.44 -2.46 -7.13
CA ILE A 20 6.76 -2.21 -6.56
C ILE A 20 6.92 -2.94 -5.23
N LEU A 21 5.90 -2.90 -4.38
CA LEU A 21 5.94 -3.55 -3.06
C LEU A 21 6.21 -5.04 -3.14
N ILE A 22 5.62 -5.74 -4.10
CA ILE A 22 5.80 -7.19 -4.21
C ILE A 22 7.22 -7.58 -4.65
N LYS A 23 8.04 -6.63 -5.04
CA LYS A 23 9.44 -6.89 -5.36
C LYS A 23 10.29 -7.05 -4.10
N HIS A 24 9.78 -6.61 -2.96
CA HIS A 24 10.50 -6.77 -1.70
C HIS A 24 10.50 -8.25 -1.28
N PRO A 25 11.66 -8.79 -0.86
CA PRO A 25 11.76 -10.23 -0.54
C PRO A 25 10.81 -10.71 0.56
N ALA A 26 10.41 -9.86 1.48
CA ALA A 26 9.53 -10.24 2.59
C ALA A 26 8.04 -10.08 2.27
N VAL A 27 7.69 -9.52 1.13
CA VAL A 27 6.29 -9.24 0.77
C VAL A 27 5.72 -10.35 -0.12
N ALA A 28 4.71 -11.05 0.39
CA ALA A 28 4.00 -12.07 -0.38
C ALA A 28 2.85 -11.45 -1.17
N GLN A 29 2.09 -10.56 -0.53
CA GLN A 29 0.99 -9.87 -1.17
C GLN A 29 0.91 -8.45 -0.64
N ALA A 30 0.39 -7.55 -1.45
CA ALA A 30 0.24 -6.15 -1.06
C ALA A 30 -1.06 -5.59 -1.64
N ALA A 31 -1.73 -4.77 -0.84
CA ALA A 31 -2.89 -4.02 -1.30
C ALA A 31 -2.75 -2.59 -0.76
N VAL A 32 -3.03 -1.62 -1.60
CA VAL A 32 -2.78 -0.21 -1.30
C VAL A 32 -4.08 0.58 -1.39
N ILE A 33 -4.32 1.42 -0.39
CA ILE A 33 -5.49 2.32 -0.38
C ILE A 33 -5.05 3.74 -0.05
N GLY A 34 -5.94 4.69 -0.34
CA GLY A 34 -5.78 6.06 0.13
C GLY A 34 -6.58 6.25 1.40
N VAL A 35 -6.03 6.97 2.36
CA VAL A 35 -6.75 7.34 3.57
C VAL A 35 -6.70 8.84 3.74
N PRO A 36 -7.75 9.45 4.31
CA PRO A 36 -7.81 10.91 4.45
C PRO A 36 -6.65 11.46 5.29
N ASP A 37 -6.15 12.62 4.88
CA ASP A 37 -5.12 13.34 5.61
C ASP A 37 -5.43 14.83 5.53
N ALA A 38 -5.38 15.52 6.66
CA ALA A 38 -5.76 16.92 6.75
C ALA A 38 -4.89 17.85 5.89
N GLU A 39 -3.61 17.54 5.74
CA GLU A 39 -2.69 18.39 5.00
C GLU A 39 -2.56 18.02 3.53
N LYS A 40 -2.61 16.72 3.21
CA LYS A 40 -2.29 16.23 1.88
C LYS A 40 -3.49 15.77 1.07
N GLY A 41 -4.68 15.81 1.67
CA GLY A 41 -5.89 15.28 1.06
C GLY A 41 -6.00 13.79 1.34
N GLU A 42 -5.07 13.01 0.81
CA GLU A 42 -4.95 11.59 1.12
C GLU A 42 -3.49 11.22 1.28
N VAL A 43 -3.23 10.13 1.97
CA VAL A 43 -1.92 9.51 2.03
C VAL A 43 -2.07 8.03 1.73
N VAL A 44 -0.97 7.39 1.36
CA VAL A 44 -0.97 5.99 0.94
C VAL A 44 -0.80 5.08 2.15
N ARG A 45 -1.69 4.10 2.27
CA ARG A 45 -1.59 3.04 3.28
C ARG A 45 -1.44 1.72 2.56
N ALA A 46 -0.46 0.92 2.96
CA ALA A 46 -0.24 -0.40 2.39
C ALA A 46 -0.61 -1.48 3.39
N PHE A 47 -1.35 -2.49 2.93
CA PHE A 47 -1.61 -3.71 3.68
C PHE A 47 -0.70 -4.79 3.11
N ILE A 48 0.09 -5.42 3.97
CA ILE A 48 1.13 -6.34 3.56
C ILE A 48 0.91 -7.73 4.17
N VAL A 49 0.96 -8.74 3.33
CA VAL A 49 1.05 -10.12 3.79
C VAL A 49 2.51 -10.53 3.65
N GLN A 50 3.15 -10.87 4.76
CA GLN A 50 4.55 -11.25 4.76
C GLN A 50 4.74 -12.68 4.31
N LYS A 51 5.87 -12.95 3.66
CA LYS A 51 6.24 -14.33 3.33
C LYS A 51 6.62 -15.07 4.61
N PRO A 52 6.27 -16.35 4.72
CA PRO A 52 6.64 -17.15 5.90
C PRO A 52 8.15 -17.11 6.11
N GLY A 53 8.56 -16.85 7.35
CA GLY A 53 9.97 -16.79 7.70
C GLY A 53 10.71 -15.53 7.27
N GLN A 54 10.04 -14.61 6.61
CA GLN A 54 10.62 -13.35 6.14
C GLN A 54 9.95 -12.19 6.86
N GLU A 55 10.48 -11.82 8.00
CA GLU A 55 9.89 -10.71 8.76
C GLU A 55 10.60 -9.40 8.44
N VAL A 56 9.82 -8.33 8.34
CA VAL A 56 10.36 -6.98 8.15
C VAL A 56 9.51 -6.05 9.00
N GLU A 57 10.13 -5.06 9.59
CA GLU A 57 9.40 -4.07 10.37
C GLU A 57 8.77 -3.02 9.47
N ALA A 58 7.64 -2.46 9.90
CA ALA A 58 6.92 -1.46 9.12
C ALA A 58 7.82 -0.28 8.75
N ALA A 59 8.60 0.22 9.70
CA ALA A 59 9.49 1.36 9.44
C ALA A 59 10.55 1.03 8.38
N ALA A 60 11.07 -0.19 8.40
CA ALA A 60 12.07 -0.62 7.43
C ALA A 60 11.46 -0.72 6.04
N LEU A 61 10.24 -1.22 5.95
CA LEU A 61 9.55 -1.33 4.67
C LEU A 61 9.19 0.04 4.10
N VAL A 62 8.76 0.97 4.96
CA VAL A 62 8.50 2.35 4.54
C VAL A 62 9.77 2.99 3.99
N ALA A 63 10.91 2.80 4.66
CA ALA A 63 12.19 3.33 4.20
C ALA A 63 12.59 2.74 2.85
N TRP A 64 12.40 1.44 2.68
CA TRP A 64 12.67 0.76 1.42
C TRP A 64 11.82 1.32 0.29
N CYS A 65 10.53 1.60 0.58
CA CYS A 65 9.64 2.18 -0.41
C CYS A 65 10.10 3.56 -0.85
N ARG A 66 10.60 4.38 0.09
CA ARG A 66 11.10 5.71 -0.23
C ARG A 66 12.32 5.67 -1.14
N GLU A 67 13.08 4.60 -1.09
CA GLU A 67 14.25 4.42 -1.95
C GLU A 67 13.88 3.89 -3.33
N ASN A 68 12.73 3.26 -3.46
CA ASN A 68 12.34 2.56 -4.68
C ASN A 68 11.18 3.19 -5.43
N MET A 69 10.62 4.26 -4.93
CA MET A 69 9.54 4.99 -5.60
C MET A 69 9.54 6.45 -5.18
N ALA A 70 8.82 7.28 -5.91
CA ALA A 70 8.74 8.71 -5.61
C ALA A 70 8.17 8.91 -4.20
N PRO A 71 8.63 9.91 -3.44
CA PRO A 71 8.16 10.13 -2.06
C PRO A 71 6.65 10.23 -1.91
N TYR A 72 5.95 10.86 -2.85
CA TYR A 72 4.50 11.00 -2.76
C TYR A 72 3.76 9.69 -3.00
N LYS A 73 4.42 8.71 -3.62
CA LYS A 73 3.85 7.38 -3.89
C LYS A 73 4.13 6.41 -2.74
N ALA A 74 5.18 6.66 -1.97
CA ALA A 74 5.58 5.75 -0.92
C ALA A 74 4.51 5.67 0.18
N PRO A 75 4.16 4.46 0.65
CA PRO A 75 3.22 4.33 1.75
C PRO A 75 3.71 5.07 2.98
N ARG A 76 2.83 5.85 3.56
CA ARG A 76 3.11 6.53 4.81
C ARG A 76 2.89 5.60 5.99
N GLU A 77 2.00 4.65 5.80
CA GLU A 77 1.64 3.69 6.83
C GLU A 77 1.63 2.29 6.22
N VAL A 78 2.19 1.34 6.96
CA VAL A 78 2.18 -0.07 6.57
C VAL A 78 1.49 -0.86 7.67
N ARG A 79 0.53 -1.68 7.30
CA ARG A 79 -0.15 -2.61 8.20
C ARG A 79 0.06 -4.02 7.73
N PHE A 80 0.52 -4.88 8.62
CA PHE A 80 0.69 -6.29 8.31
C PHE A 80 -0.60 -7.03 8.65
N ILE A 81 -1.03 -7.88 7.72
CA ILE A 81 -2.25 -8.68 7.90
C ILE A 81 -1.93 -10.13 7.54
N ALA A 82 -2.73 -11.05 8.08
CA ALA A 82 -2.52 -12.47 7.86
C ALA A 82 -2.84 -12.87 6.42
N GLN A 83 -3.88 -12.28 5.86
CA GLN A 83 -4.30 -12.55 4.48
C GLN A 83 -5.18 -11.42 3.99
N LEU A 84 -5.21 -11.25 2.68
CA LEU A 84 -6.11 -10.27 2.06
C LEU A 84 -7.52 -10.86 2.01
N PRO A 85 -8.56 -9.99 2.03
CA PRO A 85 -9.93 -10.47 1.86
C PRO A 85 -10.08 -11.30 0.59
N ALA A 86 -10.86 -12.38 0.67
CA ALA A 86 -11.07 -13.29 -0.44
C ALA A 86 -12.07 -12.72 -1.44
N THR A 87 -11.59 -11.80 -2.29
CA THR A 87 -12.38 -11.20 -3.35
C THR A 87 -11.52 -11.15 -4.62
N GLY A 88 -12.14 -11.30 -5.76
CA GLY A 88 -11.41 -11.35 -7.02
C GLY A 88 -11.03 -10.01 -7.61
N ALA A 89 -11.70 -8.93 -7.24
CA ALA A 89 -11.50 -7.63 -7.86
C ALA A 89 -10.73 -6.67 -6.96
N GLY A 90 -9.67 -6.08 -7.49
CA GLY A 90 -8.84 -5.14 -6.75
C GLY A 90 -9.61 -3.95 -6.16
N LYS A 91 -10.58 -3.43 -6.92
CA LYS A 91 -11.41 -2.31 -6.45
C LYS A 91 -12.27 -2.70 -5.25
N VAL A 92 -12.86 -3.90 -5.28
CA VAL A 92 -13.66 -4.41 -4.18
C VAL A 92 -12.79 -4.68 -2.97
N LEU A 93 -11.62 -5.27 -3.19
CA LEU A 93 -10.64 -5.54 -2.16
C LEU A 93 -10.26 -4.25 -1.42
N ARG A 94 -9.93 -3.20 -2.16
CA ARG A 94 -9.53 -1.93 -1.55
C ARG A 94 -10.65 -1.27 -0.78
N ARG A 95 -11.88 -1.39 -1.28
CA ARG A 95 -13.06 -0.86 -0.58
C ARG A 95 -13.24 -1.56 0.77
N MET A 96 -13.05 -2.87 0.81
CA MET A 96 -13.15 -3.63 2.05
C MET A 96 -12.07 -3.22 3.04
N LEU A 97 -10.86 -2.96 2.56
CA LEU A 97 -9.75 -2.57 3.41
C LEU A 97 -9.88 -1.17 4.01
N LYS A 98 -10.67 -0.30 3.38
CA LYS A 98 -10.87 1.05 3.92
C LYS A 98 -11.59 1.06 5.25
N ASP A 99 -12.31 0.01 5.56
CA ASP A 99 -13.05 -0.11 6.82
C ASP A 99 -12.22 -0.73 7.94
N GLU A 100 -10.98 -1.07 7.68
CA GLU A 100 -10.08 -1.67 8.68
C GLU A 100 -9.41 -0.62 9.57
#